data_50adeb4a7d293a2c82408e1ab842cf88
#
_entry.id   50adeb4a7d293a2c82408e1ab842cf88
#
_cell.length_a   1.000
_cell.length_b   1.000
_cell.length_c   1.000
_cell.angle_alpha   90.00
_cell.angle_beta   90.00
_cell.angle_gamma   90.00
#
_symmetry.space_group_name_H-M   'P 1'
#
loop_
_entity.id
_entity.type
_entity.pdbx_description
1 polymer ?
#
loop_
_entity_poly.entity_id
_entity_poly.type
_entity_poly.pdbx_seq_one_letter_code
_entity_poly.pdbx_strand_id
1 'polypeptide(L)'
;MTTDGLVAPRPAADAAAGPLIEARGLTKHFKVGGAFSRKTLHAVDDADFQIDRREIVALVGESGSGKSTIARLLARVYRPTAGEIRYQGESLAGLRSRAQTLGYHGDVPMVFQDPFSSLNPAYRVSHGIVRGLKLHRPELDEAGRRAEAERVVEAVGLTPAGEVLGRYPHELSGGQRQRIGFAQALAYRPKLIIADEPVSMLDVSIRIGLLNVMAKLRADEGVSLLYITHDIASARYVSDRVIVMYAGHIAESGRTEDVLANPKHPYTQLLLSAVPDPRAPLLVDAGTDKGEPPRVINPTEGCRFRWRCPFAIDVCTTVTPRPRLLGIEHSAACHVATADALNAGATAPDSDNGQPTTKTGAK
;
A
#
# COMPACT_ATOMS: atom_id res chain seq x y z
N MET A 1 14.53 0.78 24.07
CA MET A 1 14.94 -0.14 22.99
C MET A 1 14.90 0.65 21.72
N THR A 2 16.05 1.00 21.22
CA THR A 2 16.27 1.77 19.98
C THR A 2 15.78 0.96 18.79
N THR A 3 14.88 1.54 18.00
CA THR A 3 14.34 0.98 16.73
C THR A 3 15.36 1.13 15.61
N ASP A 4 16.64 0.84 15.89
CA ASP A 4 17.68 0.89 14.89
C ASP A 4 17.64 -0.38 14.03
N GLY A 5 17.24 -0.22 12.75
CA GLY A 5 17.87 -0.99 11.71
C GLY A 5 17.23 -2.27 11.20
N LEU A 6 15.92 -2.32 10.89
CA LEU A 6 15.45 -3.37 9.96
C LEU A 6 15.55 -2.96 8.48
N VAL A 7 15.77 -1.68 8.20
CA VAL A 7 15.93 -1.16 6.84
C VAL A 7 17.42 -1.08 6.51
N ALA A 8 17.99 -2.14 5.96
CA ALA A 8 19.36 -2.10 5.43
C ALA A 8 19.44 -1.16 4.21
N PRO A 9 20.50 -0.34 4.08
CA PRO A 9 20.66 0.56 2.96
C PRO A 9 20.67 -0.18 1.62
N ARG A 10 20.03 0.39 0.62
CA ARG A 10 19.90 -0.14 -0.73
C ARG A 10 21.27 -0.17 -1.42
N PRO A 11 21.66 -1.27 -2.11
CA PRO A 11 22.91 -1.32 -2.88
C PRO A 11 22.90 -0.31 -4.03
N ALA A 12 24.00 0.43 -4.20
CA ALA A 12 24.14 1.44 -5.27
C ALA A 12 23.94 0.89 -6.70
N ALA A 13 24.26 -0.38 -6.92
CA ALA A 13 24.06 -1.07 -8.20
C ALA A 13 22.58 -1.18 -8.63
N ASP A 14 21.66 -1.26 -7.68
CA ASP A 14 20.22 -1.36 -7.96
C ASP A 14 19.63 -0.02 -8.39
N ALA A 15 20.23 1.10 -7.97
CA ALA A 15 19.81 2.45 -8.37
C ALA A 15 20.14 2.74 -9.85
N ALA A 16 21.20 2.18 -10.40
CA ALA A 16 21.61 2.38 -11.79
C ALA A 16 20.74 1.61 -12.81
N ALA A 17 20.02 0.56 -12.38
CA ALA A 17 19.24 -0.32 -13.26
C ALA A 17 17.83 0.22 -13.61
N GLY A 18 17.43 1.40 -13.08
CA GLY A 18 16.10 1.96 -13.22
C GLY A 18 15.03 1.23 -12.38
N PRO A 19 13.80 1.77 -12.33
CA PRO A 19 12.73 1.22 -11.51
C PRO A 19 12.28 -0.17 -12.01
N LEU A 20 11.89 -1.02 -11.06
CA LEU A 20 11.31 -2.33 -11.38
C LEU A 20 9.91 -2.19 -11.96
N ILE A 21 9.08 -1.35 -11.32
CA ILE A 21 7.75 -0.95 -11.80
C ILE A 21 7.71 0.57 -11.89
N GLU A 22 7.10 1.07 -12.95
CA GLU A 22 6.78 2.48 -13.12
C GLU A 22 5.34 2.61 -13.60
N ALA A 23 4.54 3.40 -12.90
CA ALA A 23 3.18 3.77 -13.29
C ALA A 23 3.16 5.25 -13.67
N ARG A 24 2.61 5.58 -14.85
CA ARG A 24 2.51 6.94 -15.38
C ARG A 24 1.07 7.25 -15.74
N GLY A 25 0.50 8.28 -15.13
CA GLY A 25 -0.89 8.70 -15.34
C GLY A 25 -1.90 7.58 -15.13
N LEU A 26 -1.58 6.63 -14.24
CA LEU A 26 -2.35 5.40 -14.10
C LEU A 26 -3.78 5.71 -13.65
N THR A 27 -4.76 5.35 -14.48
CA THR A 27 -6.16 5.66 -14.26
C THR A 27 -7.02 4.41 -14.41
N LYS A 28 -7.94 4.22 -13.47
CA LYS A 28 -8.94 3.15 -13.52
C LYS A 28 -10.31 3.62 -13.09
N HIS A 29 -11.22 3.59 -14.05
CA HIS A 29 -12.62 3.89 -13.85
C HIS A 29 -13.47 2.64 -14.02
N PHE A 30 -14.54 2.53 -13.24
CA PHE A 30 -15.53 1.47 -13.37
C PHE A 30 -16.91 2.06 -13.61
N LYS A 31 -17.64 1.50 -14.57
CA LYS A 31 -19.06 1.82 -14.76
C LYS A 31 -19.86 1.25 -13.58
N VAL A 32 -20.75 2.05 -13.00
CA VAL A 32 -21.55 1.68 -11.81
C VAL A 32 -23.04 1.86 -12.11
N GLY A 33 -23.83 0.86 -11.73
CA GLY A 33 -25.30 0.88 -11.97
C GLY A 33 -25.72 0.01 -13.16
N GLY A 34 -27.01 0.09 -13.52
CA GLY A 34 -27.58 -0.70 -14.62
C GLY A 34 -27.06 -0.30 -16.01
N ALA A 35 -27.46 -1.05 -17.04
CA ALA A 35 -26.94 -0.91 -18.41
C ALA A 35 -27.02 0.51 -19.02
N PHE A 36 -27.93 1.34 -18.56
CA PHE A 36 -28.10 2.74 -18.99
C PHE A 36 -27.51 3.78 -18.02
N SER A 37 -26.83 3.34 -16.95
CA SER A 37 -26.23 4.26 -15.98
C SER A 37 -25.00 4.96 -16.57
N ARG A 38 -24.96 6.29 -16.44
CA ARG A 38 -23.80 7.12 -16.77
C ARG A 38 -22.87 7.33 -15.56
N LYS A 39 -23.09 6.59 -14.46
CA LYS A 39 -22.29 6.74 -13.24
C LYS A 39 -20.97 5.99 -13.41
N THR A 40 -19.88 6.70 -13.17
CA THR A 40 -18.52 6.16 -13.25
C THR A 40 -17.83 6.34 -11.90
N LEU A 41 -17.38 5.24 -11.32
CA LEU A 41 -16.53 5.24 -10.13
C LEU A 41 -15.08 5.47 -10.57
N HIS A 42 -14.46 6.52 -10.08
CA HIS A 42 -13.06 6.86 -10.27
C HIS A 42 -12.23 6.21 -9.16
N ALA A 43 -11.82 4.97 -9.38
CA ALA A 43 -11.12 4.19 -8.36
C ALA A 43 -9.63 4.57 -8.24
N VAL A 44 -9.01 4.96 -9.34
CA VAL A 44 -7.65 5.51 -9.43
C VAL A 44 -7.66 6.55 -10.54
N ASP A 45 -7.13 7.73 -10.27
CA ASP A 45 -7.00 8.82 -11.21
C ASP A 45 -5.59 9.40 -11.21
N ASP A 46 -4.97 9.42 -12.39
CA ASP A 46 -3.70 10.10 -12.69
C ASP A 46 -2.60 9.80 -11.64
N ALA A 47 -2.42 8.51 -11.33
CA ALA A 47 -1.45 8.09 -10.34
C ALA A 47 -0.08 7.85 -10.97
N ASP A 48 0.93 8.61 -10.51
CA ASP A 48 2.33 8.44 -10.88
C ASP A 48 3.12 7.90 -9.69
N PHE A 49 3.77 6.76 -9.86
CA PHE A 49 4.64 6.17 -8.83
C PHE A 49 5.62 5.17 -9.45
N GLN A 50 6.65 4.84 -8.68
CA GLN A 50 7.59 3.79 -9.03
C GLN A 50 7.88 2.88 -7.85
N ILE A 51 8.30 1.65 -8.13
CA ILE A 51 8.82 0.68 -7.18
C ILE A 51 10.19 0.27 -7.68
N ASP A 52 11.19 0.44 -6.86
CA ASP A 52 12.54 0.09 -7.21
C ASP A 52 12.87 -1.37 -6.86
N ARG A 53 14.06 -1.82 -7.28
CA ARG A 53 14.53 -3.16 -6.94
C ARG A 53 14.91 -3.22 -5.46
N ARG A 54 14.60 -4.36 -4.82
CA ARG A 54 14.90 -4.60 -3.39
C ARG A 54 14.33 -3.53 -2.46
N GLU A 55 13.20 -2.97 -2.81
CA GLU A 55 12.51 -1.94 -2.06
C GLU A 55 11.18 -2.46 -1.51
N ILE A 56 10.83 -2.07 -0.29
CA ILE A 56 9.48 -2.23 0.26
C ILE A 56 8.78 -0.88 0.18
N VAL A 57 7.80 -0.78 -0.70
CA VAL A 57 6.92 0.40 -0.80
C VAL A 57 5.61 0.10 -0.10
N ALA A 58 5.27 0.91 0.91
CA ALA A 58 3.94 0.83 1.53
C ALA A 58 2.94 1.71 0.78
N LEU A 59 1.78 1.16 0.43
CA LEU A 59 0.64 1.88 -0.11
C LEU A 59 -0.43 1.99 0.96
N VAL A 60 -0.60 3.19 1.54
CA VAL A 60 -1.41 3.43 2.73
C VAL A 60 -2.62 4.31 2.41
N GLY A 61 -3.72 4.12 3.13
CA GLY A 61 -4.93 4.94 3.03
C GLY A 61 -6.16 4.22 3.55
N GLU A 62 -7.25 4.95 3.74
CA GLU A 62 -8.52 4.40 4.21
C GLU A 62 -9.12 3.37 3.23
N SER A 63 -10.09 2.58 3.71
CA SER A 63 -10.85 1.65 2.85
C SER A 63 -11.49 2.41 1.69
N GLY A 64 -11.49 1.82 0.50
CA GLY A 64 -12.05 2.48 -0.70
C GLY A 64 -11.16 3.56 -1.33
N SER A 65 -9.96 3.84 -0.81
CA SER A 65 -9.05 4.85 -1.41
C SER A 65 -8.44 4.46 -2.77
N GLY A 66 -8.58 3.20 -3.22
CA GLY A 66 -8.08 2.73 -4.51
C GLY A 66 -6.89 1.77 -4.45
N LYS A 67 -6.34 1.47 -3.27
CA LYS A 67 -5.14 0.62 -3.06
C LYS A 67 -5.23 -0.75 -3.73
N SER A 68 -6.28 -1.52 -3.41
CA SER A 68 -6.47 -2.85 -4.03
C SER A 68 -6.77 -2.78 -5.53
N THR A 69 -7.21 -1.61 -6.04
CA THR A 69 -7.33 -1.39 -7.48
C THR A 69 -5.95 -1.26 -8.12
N ILE A 70 -5.02 -0.52 -7.50
CA ILE A 70 -3.61 -0.46 -7.94
C ILE A 70 -2.99 -1.86 -7.92
N ALA A 71 -3.16 -2.63 -6.83
CA ALA A 71 -2.68 -4.00 -6.76
C ALA A 71 -3.13 -4.85 -7.95
N ARG A 72 -4.44 -4.82 -8.25
CA ARG A 72 -5.03 -5.60 -9.35
C ARG A 72 -4.64 -5.09 -10.74
N LEU A 73 -4.33 -3.81 -10.88
CA LEU A 73 -3.77 -3.25 -12.12
C LEU A 73 -2.33 -3.74 -12.33
N LEU A 74 -1.50 -3.69 -11.30
CA LEU A 74 -0.13 -4.22 -11.34
C LEU A 74 -0.12 -5.74 -11.57
N ALA A 75 -0.98 -6.49 -10.89
CA ALA A 75 -1.15 -7.93 -11.13
C ALA A 75 -1.81 -8.27 -12.49
N ARG A 76 -2.11 -7.27 -13.34
CA ARG A 76 -2.83 -7.43 -14.63
C ARG A 76 -4.19 -8.12 -14.54
N VAL A 77 -4.83 -8.12 -13.37
CA VAL A 77 -6.23 -8.56 -13.21
C VAL A 77 -7.16 -7.54 -13.86
N TYR A 78 -6.83 -6.25 -13.75
CA TYR A 78 -7.52 -5.18 -14.44
C TYR A 78 -6.62 -4.55 -15.52
N ARG A 79 -7.25 -4.01 -16.57
CA ARG A 79 -6.58 -3.14 -17.54
C ARG A 79 -6.80 -1.69 -17.13
N PRO A 80 -5.79 -0.82 -17.26
CA PRO A 80 -5.96 0.62 -17.08
C PRO A 80 -7.05 1.17 -18.02
N THR A 81 -7.73 2.23 -17.59
CA THR A 81 -8.61 3.05 -18.44
C THR A 81 -7.78 4.07 -19.23
N ALA A 82 -6.74 4.62 -18.59
CA ALA A 82 -5.73 5.51 -19.18
C ALA A 82 -4.40 5.35 -18.45
N GLY A 83 -3.33 5.95 -18.97
CA GLY A 83 -1.99 5.81 -18.46
C GLY A 83 -1.35 4.45 -18.81
N GLU A 84 -0.16 4.23 -18.30
CA GLU A 84 0.60 3.01 -18.55
C GLU A 84 1.31 2.49 -17.29
N ILE A 85 1.59 1.18 -17.32
CA ILE A 85 2.46 0.51 -16.36
C ILE A 85 3.65 -0.06 -17.15
N ARG A 86 4.84 0.23 -16.68
CA ARG A 86 6.08 -0.34 -17.20
C ARG A 86 6.69 -1.30 -16.19
N TYR A 87 7.17 -2.41 -16.68
CA TYR A 87 7.91 -3.40 -15.92
C TYR A 87 9.32 -3.51 -16.52
N GLN A 88 10.34 -3.19 -15.74
CA GLN A 88 11.74 -3.15 -16.19
C GLN A 88 11.94 -2.27 -17.45
N GLY A 89 11.23 -1.14 -17.51
CA GLY A 89 11.26 -0.21 -18.65
C GLY A 89 10.33 -0.56 -19.82
N GLU A 90 9.80 -1.78 -19.88
CA GLU A 90 8.90 -2.22 -20.96
C GLU A 90 7.42 -2.06 -20.57
N SER A 91 6.61 -1.57 -21.51
CA SER A 91 5.17 -1.38 -21.27
C SER A 91 4.44 -2.73 -21.14
N LEU A 92 3.68 -2.91 -20.09
CA LEU A 92 2.83 -4.10 -19.89
C LEU A 92 1.73 -4.24 -20.94
N ALA A 93 1.35 -3.17 -21.63
CA ALA A 93 0.41 -3.22 -22.74
C ALA A 93 0.94 -4.03 -23.93
N GLY A 94 2.28 -4.15 -24.04
CA GLY A 94 2.96 -4.93 -25.07
C GLY A 94 2.92 -6.45 -24.87
N LEU A 95 2.58 -6.94 -23.66
CA LEU A 95 2.51 -8.37 -23.37
C LEU A 95 1.27 -9.00 -23.99
N ARG A 96 1.42 -9.60 -25.18
CA ARG A 96 0.31 -10.16 -25.97
C ARG A 96 0.22 -11.68 -25.90
N SER A 97 1.36 -12.38 -25.71
CA SER A 97 1.36 -13.83 -25.67
C SER A 97 1.03 -14.38 -24.27
N ARG A 98 0.49 -15.61 -24.23
CA ARG A 98 0.24 -16.33 -22.97
C ARG A 98 1.55 -16.56 -22.20
N ALA A 99 2.63 -16.89 -22.90
CA ALA A 99 3.93 -17.14 -22.29
C ALA A 99 4.49 -15.87 -21.60
N GLN A 100 4.44 -14.71 -22.28
CA GLN A 100 4.84 -13.43 -21.71
C GLN A 100 4.01 -13.06 -20.47
N THR A 101 2.68 -13.25 -20.54
CA THR A 101 1.78 -12.98 -19.40
C THR A 101 2.07 -13.92 -18.23
N LEU A 102 2.32 -15.21 -18.52
CA LEU A 102 2.68 -16.18 -17.48
C LEU A 102 4.01 -15.84 -16.82
N GLY A 103 5.02 -15.46 -17.62
CA GLY A 103 6.30 -15.00 -17.10
C GLY A 103 6.14 -13.81 -16.16
N TYR A 104 5.38 -12.80 -16.58
CA TYR A 104 5.08 -11.64 -15.73
C TYR A 104 4.37 -12.03 -14.41
N HIS A 105 3.40 -12.96 -14.45
CA HIS A 105 2.72 -13.42 -13.23
C HIS A 105 3.65 -14.21 -12.31
N GLY A 106 4.69 -14.87 -12.84
CA GLY A 106 5.75 -15.48 -12.04
C GLY A 106 6.64 -14.42 -11.38
N ASP A 107 6.95 -13.35 -12.11
CA ASP A 107 7.80 -12.24 -11.62
C ASP A 107 7.06 -11.33 -10.64
N VAL A 108 5.72 -11.19 -10.76
CA VAL A 108 4.88 -10.26 -9.97
C VAL A 108 3.64 -10.98 -9.41
N PRO A 109 3.82 -11.97 -8.50
CA PRO A 109 2.70 -12.62 -7.84
C PRO A 109 2.03 -11.70 -6.81
N MET A 110 0.76 -12.04 -6.47
CA MET A 110 -0.02 -11.34 -5.47
C MET A 110 -0.38 -12.25 -4.31
N VAL A 111 -0.16 -11.76 -3.09
CA VAL A 111 -0.63 -12.36 -1.83
C VAL A 111 -1.87 -11.62 -1.39
N PHE A 112 -2.98 -12.33 -1.20
CA PHE A 112 -4.29 -11.75 -0.90
C PHE A 112 -4.51 -11.55 0.60
N GLN A 113 -5.45 -10.67 0.91
CA GLN A 113 -5.87 -10.32 2.27
C GLN A 113 -6.42 -11.53 3.04
N ASP A 114 -7.24 -12.36 2.39
CA ASP A 114 -7.86 -13.51 3.02
C ASP A 114 -7.04 -14.79 2.77
N PRO A 115 -6.31 -15.28 3.79
CA PRO A 115 -5.53 -16.53 3.66
C PRO A 115 -6.41 -17.78 3.55
N PHE A 116 -7.70 -17.68 3.93
CA PHE A 116 -8.64 -18.80 3.84
C PHE A 116 -9.09 -19.05 2.40
N SER A 117 -9.31 -17.98 1.63
CA SER A 117 -9.71 -18.08 0.23
C SER A 117 -8.54 -18.39 -0.71
N SER A 118 -7.29 -18.15 -0.30
CA SER A 118 -6.10 -18.38 -1.13
C SER A 118 -5.65 -19.83 -1.22
N LEU A 119 -6.02 -20.66 -0.23
CA LEU A 119 -5.65 -22.08 -0.14
C LEU A 119 -6.87 -22.97 -0.34
N ASN A 120 -6.81 -23.89 -1.32
CA ASN A 120 -7.89 -24.84 -1.52
C ASN A 120 -7.90 -25.88 -0.38
N PRO A 121 -8.97 -25.94 0.44
CA PRO A 121 -9.01 -26.82 1.63
C PRO A 121 -9.01 -28.32 1.31
N ALA A 122 -9.31 -28.71 0.06
CA ALA A 122 -9.33 -30.10 -0.38
C ALA A 122 -7.92 -30.70 -0.57
N TYR A 123 -6.90 -29.86 -0.64
CA TYR A 123 -5.53 -30.29 -0.92
C TYR A 123 -4.58 -29.94 0.22
N ARG A 124 -3.50 -30.71 0.35
CA ARG A 124 -2.41 -30.39 1.25
C ARG A 124 -1.69 -29.10 0.81
N VAL A 125 -1.04 -28.43 1.75
CA VAL A 125 -0.26 -27.19 1.53
C VAL A 125 0.74 -27.35 0.38
N SER A 126 1.44 -28.49 0.33
CA SER A 126 2.42 -28.81 -0.73
C SER A 126 1.82 -28.73 -2.14
N HIS A 127 0.53 -29.06 -2.31
CA HIS A 127 -0.08 -29.09 -3.64
C HIS A 127 -0.04 -27.73 -4.34
N GLY A 128 -0.36 -26.64 -3.64
CA GLY A 128 -0.36 -25.29 -4.20
C GLY A 128 1.05 -24.84 -4.63
N ILE A 129 2.04 -25.10 -3.76
CA ILE A 129 3.43 -24.73 -4.02
C ILE A 129 3.99 -25.54 -5.20
N VAL A 130 3.83 -26.87 -5.17
CA VAL A 130 4.35 -27.76 -6.22
C VAL A 130 3.67 -27.50 -7.56
N ARG A 131 2.35 -27.21 -7.57
CA ARG A 131 1.65 -26.84 -8.80
C ARG A 131 2.18 -25.55 -9.40
N GLY A 132 2.45 -24.54 -8.56
CA GLY A 132 3.05 -23.30 -8.99
C GLY A 132 4.46 -23.51 -9.55
N LEU A 133 5.27 -24.33 -8.89
CA LEU A 133 6.60 -24.70 -9.38
C LEU A 133 6.55 -25.42 -10.74
N LYS A 134 5.60 -26.34 -10.95
CA LYS A 134 5.41 -26.99 -12.26
C LYS A 134 5.09 -25.99 -13.37
N LEU A 135 4.41 -24.88 -13.06
CA LEU A 135 4.00 -23.89 -14.03
C LEU A 135 5.08 -22.86 -14.32
N HIS A 136 5.78 -22.38 -13.28
CA HIS A 136 6.72 -21.26 -13.37
C HIS A 136 8.19 -21.69 -13.36
N ARG A 137 8.47 -22.95 -12.95
CA ARG A 137 9.81 -23.54 -12.85
C ARG A 137 9.85 -24.93 -13.50
N PRO A 138 9.48 -25.02 -14.80
CA PRO A 138 9.38 -26.32 -15.49
C PRO A 138 10.71 -27.07 -15.59
N GLU A 139 11.85 -26.39 -15.41
CA GLU A 139 13.19 -26.97 -15.40
C GLU A 139 13.44 -27.86 -14.17
N LEU A 140 12.67 -27.73 -13.10
CA LEU A 140 12.82 -28.57 -11.92
C LEU A 140 12.15 -29.93 -12.11
N ASP A 141 12.87 -30.98 -11.78
CA ASP A 141 12.30 -32.33 -11.66
C ASP A 141 11.47 -32.48 -10.36
N GLU A 142 10.97 -33.66 -10.07
CA GLU A 142 10.12 -33.87 -8.89
C GLU A 142 10.89 -33.66 -7.57
N ALA A 143 12.12 -34.15 -7.51
CA ALA A 143 13.00 -34.00 -6.34
C ALA A 143 13.36 -32.51 -6.13
N GLY A 144 13.71 -31.78 -7.19
CA GLY A 144 14.00 -30.37 -7.15
C GLY A 144 12.80 -29.52 -6.73
N ARG A 145 11.59 -29.86 -7.20
CA ARG A 145 10.36 -29.17 -6.75
C ARG A 145 10.05 -29.43 -5.27
N ARG A 146 10.31 -30.63 -4.77
CA ARG A 146 10.13 -30.93 -3.35
C ARG A 146 11.14 -30.16 -2.50
N ALA A 147 12.40 -30.18 -2.85
CA ALA A 147 13.45 -29.41 -2.15
C ALA A 147 13.16 -27.92 -2.15
N GLU A 148 12.73 -27.35 -3.29
CA GLU A 148 12.37 -25.94 -3.39
C GLU A 148 11.13 -25.62 -2.56
N ALA A 149 10.14 -26.51 -2.50
CA ALA A 149 8.95 -26.32 -1.64
C ALA A 149 9.34 -26.29 -0.15
N GLU A 150 10.26 -27.16 0.28
CA GLU A 150 10.77 -27.15 1.66
C GLU A 150 11.54 -25.85 1.94
N ARG A 151 12.45 -25.43 1.03
CA ARG A 151 13.23 -24.19 1.15
C ARG A 151 12.35 -22.95 1.33
N VAL A 152 11.30 -22.77 0.49
CA VAL A 152 10.45 -21.57 0.57
C VAL A 152 9.57 -21.55 1.82
N VAL A 153 9.18 -22.71 2.35
CA VAL A 153 8.43 -22.82 3.60
C VAL A 153 9.34 -22.46 4.79
N GLU A 154 10.60 -22.86 4.78
CA GLU A 154 11.60 -22.46 5.79
C GLU A 154 11.92 -20.97 5.70
N ALA A 155 12.03 -20.40 4.48
CA ALA A 155 12.32 -18.99 4.26
C ALA A 155 11.26 -18.07 4.90
N VAL A 156 9.99 -18.52 4.96
CA VAL A 156 8.92 -17.79 5.65
C VAL A 156 8.81 -18.13 7.15
N GLY A 157 9.77 -18.89 7.71
CA GLY A 157 9.87 -19.21 9.13
C GLY A 157 8.87 -20.26 9.60
N LEU A 158 8.55 -21.23 8.75
CA LEU A 158 7.73 -22.40 9.13
C LEU A 158 8.59 -23.66 9.17
N THR A 159 8.86 -24.14 10.37
CA THR A 159 9.72 -25.32 10.63
C THR A 159 9.01 -26.32 11.53
N PRO A 160 9.18 -27.65 11.32
CA PRO A 160 9.87 -28.30 10.18
C PRO A 160 9.03 -28.22 8.89
N ALA A 161 9.64 -27.82 7.77
CA ALA A 161 8.94 -27.58 6.52
C ALA A 161 8.21 -28.82 5.98
N GLY A 162 8.80 -30.01 6.09
CA GLY A 162 8.20 -31.26 5.61
C GLY A 162 6.87 -31.60 6.31
N GLU A 163 6.76 -31.34 7.62
CA GLU A 163 5.51 -31.51 8.36
C GLU A 163 4.44 -30.50 7.90
N VAL A 164 4.83 -29.22 7.77
CA VAL A 164 3.92 -28.15 7.32
C VAL A 164 3.38 -28.43 5.92
N LEU A 165 4.21 -28.87 5.00
CA LEU A 165 3.83 -29.25 3.63
C LEU A 165 2.84 -30.41 3.59
N GLY A 166 2.90 -31.32 4.59
CA GLY A 166 1.99 -32.45 4.71
C GLY A 166 0.61 -32.12 5.25
N ARG A 167 0.43 -30.94 5.89
CA ARG A 167 -0.84 -30.52 6.51
C ARG A 167 -1.84 -30.02 5.49
N TYR A 168 -3.10 -30.01 5.91
CA TYR A 168 -4.18 -29.32 5.20
C TYR A 168 -4.31 -27.88 5.70
N PRO A 169 -4.87 -26.95 4.89
CA PRO A 169 -5.04 -25.57 5.29
C PRO A 169 -5.79 -25.37 6.62
N HIS A 170 -6.79 -26.19 6.92
CA HIS A 170 -7.57 -26.09 8.14
C HIS A 170 -6.80 -26.50 9.41
N GLU A 171 -5.67 -27.21 9.28
CA GLU A 171 -4.77 -27.59 10.38
C GLU A 171 -3.76 -26.50 10.72
N LEU A 172 -3.73 -25.39 9.96
CA LEU A 172 -2.83 -24.27 10.15
C LEU A 172 -3.55 -23.09 10.82
N SER A 173 -2.81 -22.33 11.65
CA SER A 173 -3.28 -21.04 12.15
C SER A 173 -3.41 -20.00 11.02
N GLY A 174 -4.14 -18.90 11.25
CA GLY A 174 -4.26 -17.81 10.27
C GLY A 174 -2.91 -17.25 9.84
N GLY A 175 -2.00 -17.01 10.78
CA GLY A 175 -0.65 -16.53 10.49
C GLY A 175 0.21 -17.55 9.73
N GLN A 176 0.08 -18.84 10.01
CA GLN A 176 0.75 -19.89 9.25
C GLN A 176 0.24 -19.96 7.80
N ARG A 177 -1.09 -19.87 7.60
CA ARG A 177 -1.67 -19.81 6.24
C ARG A 177 -1.17 -18.60 5.45
N GLN A 178 -1.10 -17.44 6.10
CA GLN A 178 -0.59 -16.23 5.46
C GLN A 178 0.88 -16.38 5.06
N ARG A 179 1.72 -16.98 5.92
CA ARG A 179 3.12 -17.31 5.57
C ARG A 179 3.21 -18.30 4.42
N ILE A 180 2.30 -19.28 4.33
CA ILE A 180 2.23 -20.18 3.15
C ILE A 180 1.87 -19.42 1.89
N GLY A 181 1.02 -18.39 1.94
CA GLY A 181 0.77 -17.49 0.81
C GLY A 181 2.06 -16.83 0.29
N PHE A 182 2.90 -16.33 1.20
CA PHE A 182 4.22 -15.81 0.84
C PHE A 182 5.17 -16.90 0.32
N ALA A 183 5.18 -18.11 0.90
CA ALA A 183 5.97 -19.22 0.40
C ALA A 183 5.57 -19.63 -1.02
N GLN A 184 4.27 -19.65 -1.34
CA GLN A 184 3.77 -19.90 -2.70
C GLN A 184 4.26 -18.83 -3.68
N ALA A 185 4.17 -17.55 -3.31
CA ALA A 185 4.67 -16.46 -4.13
C ALA A 185 6.19 -16.55 -4.34
N LEU A 186 6.94 -16.85 -3.28
CA LEU A 186 8.41 -16.97 -3.33
C LEU A 186 8.89 -18.14 -4.22
N ALA A 187 8.10 -19.22 -4.30
CA ALA A 187 8.43 -20.40 -5.10
C ALA A 187 8.66 -20.07 -6.59
N TYR A 188 8.09 -18.99 -7.09
CA TYR A 188 8.25 -18.55 -8.49
C TYR A 188 9.53 -17.75 -8.74
N ARG A 189 10.31 -17.45 -7.70
CA ARG A 189 11.46 -16.50 -7.72
C ARG A 189 11.05 -15.12 -8.21
N PRO A 190 10.08 -14.48 -7.55
CA PRO A 190 9.51 -13.21 -7.98
C PRO A 190 10.53 -12.08 -7.91
N LYS A 191 10.31 -11.04 -8.72
CA LYS A 191 11.01 -9.75 -8.62
C LYS A 191 10.27 -8.80 -7.68
N LEU A 192 8.91 -8.88 -7.67
CA LEU A 192 8.03 -8.10 -6.83
C LEU A 192 6.94 -9.01 -6.26
N ILE A 193 6.66 -8.91 -4.96
CA ILE A 193 5.45 -9.49 -4.36
C ILE A 193 4.49 -8.34 -4.03
N ILE A 194 3.25 -8.41 -4.53
CA ILE A 194 2.17 -7.51 -4.14
C ILE A 194 1.45 -8.15 -2.96
N ALA A 195 1.49 -7.52 -1.78
CA ALA A 195 0.85 -7.99 -0.57
C ALA A 195 -0.34 -7.08 -0.21
N ASP A 196 -1.57 -7.52 -0.52
CA ASP A 196 -2.79 -6.74 -0.29
C ASP A 196 -3.35 -7.05 1.10
N GLU A 197 -3.17 -6.14 2.04
CA GLU A 197 -3.57 -6.20 3.44
C GLU A 197 -3.21 -7.53 4.16
N PRO A 198 -1.97 -8.02 4.03
CA PRO A 198 -1.61 -9.37 4.48
C PRO A 198 -1.64 -9.57 6.00
N VAL A 199 -1.75 -8.49 6.78
CA VAL A 199 -1.73 -8.52 8.25
C VAL A 199 -3.06 -8.11 8.90
N SER A 200 -4.07 -7.71 8.11
CA SER A 200 -5.31 -7.09 8.63
C SER A 200 -6.15 -8.02 9.50
N MET A 201 -6.10 -9.34 9.24
CA MET A 201 -6.87 -10.35 9.96
C MET A 201 -6.05 -11.09 11.05
N LEU A 202 -4.87 -10.56 11.41
CA LEU A 202 -3.96 -11.23 12.34
C LEU A 202 -3.83 -10.46 13.66
N ASP A 203 -3.68 -11.22 14.74
CA ASP A 203 -3.34 -10.69 16.06
C ASP A 203 -2.01 -9.92 16.03
N VAL A 204 -1.83 -8.96 16.95
CA VAL A 204 -0.68 -8.04 16.98
C VAL A 204 0.67 -8.76 16.97
N SER A 205 0.83 -9.83 17.76
CA SER A 205 2.07 -10.60 17.83
C SER A 205 2.39 -11.35 16.52
N ILE A 206 1.37 -11.90 15.89
CA ILE A 206 1.47 -12.61 14.61
C ILE A 206 1.77 -11.62 13.48
N ARG A 207 1.17 -10.41 13.54
CA ARG A 207 1.40 -9.32 12.59
C ARG A 207 2.88 -8.94 12.51
N ILE A 208 3.52 -8.68 13.66
CA ILE A 208 4.96 -8.36 13.71
C ILE A 208 5.79 -9.49 13.11
N GLY A 209 5.45 -10.74 13.44
CA GLY A 209 6.13 -11.90 12.87
C GLY A 209 6.05 -11.98 11.34
N LEU A 210 4.94 -11.55 10.73
CA LEU A 210 4.78 -11.51 9.27
C LEU A 210 5.51 -10.32 8.63
N LEU A 211 5.51 -9.15 9.28
CA LEU A 211 6.30 -7.99 8.83
C LEU A 211 7.80 -8.34 8.79
N ASN A 212 8.30 -9.08 9.81
CA ASN A 212 9.68 -9.58 9.82
C ASN A 212 9.95 -10.57 8.66
N VAL A 213 8.99 -11.42 8.29
CA VAL A 213 9.10 -12.28 7.11
C VAL A 213 9.26 -11.41 5.85
N MET A 214 8.45 -10.37 5.68
CA MET A 214 8.56 -9.46 4.53
C MET A 214 9.94 -8.78 4.45
N ALA A 215 10.43 -8.25 5.58
CA ALA A 215 11.76 -7.66 5.67
C ALA A 215 12.87 -8.68 5.30
N LYS A 216 12.75 -9.92 5.78
CA LYS A 216 13.67 -11.01 5.47
C LYS A 216 13.64 -11.38 3.99
N LEU A 217 12.47 -11.49 3.37
CA LEU A 217 12.35 -11.78 1.93
C LEU A 217 13.02 -10.70 1.08
N ARG A 218 12.93 -9.41 1.47
CA ARG A 218 13.70 -8.35 0.81
C ARG A 218 15.21 -8.53 0.99
N ALA A 219 15.66 -8.79 2.22
CA ALA A 219 17.08 -8.85 2.56
C ALA A 219 17.76 -10.07 1.96
N ASP A 220 17.20 -11.26 2.17
CA ASP A 220 17.83 -12.54 1.85
C ASP A 220 17.55 -13.00 0.42
N GLU A 221 16.31 -12.81 -0.06
CA GLU A 221 15.89 -13.26 -1.39
C GLU A 221 15.95 -12.14 -2.46
N GLY A 222 16.20 -10.89 -2.06
CA GLY A 222 16.30 -9.74 -2.96
C GLY A 222 14.97 -9.34 -3.62
N VAL A 223 13.84 -9.73 -3.04
CA VAL A 223 12.51 -9.47 -3.56
C VAL A 223 12.06 -8.06 -3.18
N SER A 224 11.48 -7.32 -4.14
CA SER A 224 10.78 -6.07 -3.84
C SER A 224 9.37 -6.37 -3.34
N LEU A 225 8.78 -5.50 -2.52
CA LEU A 225 7.41 -5.67 -2.04
C LEU A 225 6.60 -4.39 -2.22
N LEU A 226 5.36 -4.55 -2.71
CA LEU A 226 4.32 -3.53 -2.55
C LEU A 226 3.42 -3.98 -1.40
N TYR A 227 3.58 -3.34 -0.24
CA TYR A 227 2.81 -3.61 0.97
C TYR A 227 1.61 -2.69 1.07
N ILE A 228 0.41 -3.22 0.87
CA ILE A 228 -0.83 -2.46 0.96
C ILE A 228 -1.42 -2.64 2.35
N THR A 229 -1.72 -1.51 3.00
CA THR A 229 -2.29 -1.51 4.35
C THR A 229 -3.11 -0.24 4.61
N HIS A 230 -3.99 -0.27 5.60
CA HIS A 230 -4.60 0.93 6.18
C HIS A 230 -3.88 1.36 7.48
N ASP A 231 -2.96 0.53 7.99
CA ASP A 231 -2.21 0.76 9.22
C ASP A 231 -0.85 1.39 8.92
N ILE A 232 -0.75 2.70 9.17
CA ILE A 232 0.47 3.49 8.94
C ILE A 232 1.61 3.11 9.92
N ALA A 233 1.27 2.57 11.10
CA ALA A 233 2.27 2.14 12.06
C ALA A 233 3.01 0.88 11.56
N SER A 234 2.30 -0.06 10.96
CA SER A 234 2.91 -1.24 10.32
C SER A 234 3.73 -0.85 9.08
N ALA A 235 3.29 0.15 8.31
CA ALA A 235 4.05 0.70 7.20
C ALA A 235 5.39 1.27 7.68
N ARG A 236 5.39 2.08 8.76
CA ARG A 236 6.61 2.62 9.38
C ARG A 236 7.62 1.54 9.77
N TYR A 237 7.12 0.39 10.21
CA TYR A 237 7.97 -0.68 10.71
C TYR A 237 8.80 -1.36 9.63
N VAL A 238 8.28 -1.47 8.38
CA VAL A 238 8.86 -2.37 7.38
C VAL A 238 9.21 -1.70 6.06
N SER A 239 8.63 -0.54 5.72
CA SER A 239 8.78 0.06 4.39
C SER A 239 9.91 1.08 4.30
N ASP A 240 10.56 1.12 3.14
CA ASP A 240 11.55 2.13 2.76
C ASP A 240 10.87 3.43 2.32
N ARG A 241 9.77 3.30 1.56
CA ARG A 241 8.96 4.42 1.06
C ARG A 241 7.49 4.19 1.32
N VAL A 242 6.76 5.29 1.46
CA VAL A 242 5.31 5.28 1.63
C VAL A 242 4.63 6.09 0.53
N ILE A 243 3.51 5.59 0.05
CA ILE A 243 2.58 6.26 -0.85
C ILE A 243 1.24 6.33 -0.13
N VAL A 244 0.76 7.53 0.15
CA VAL A 244 -0.52 7.76 0.82
C VAL A 244 -1.59 8.04 -0.23
N MET A 245 -2.65 7.22 -0.24
CA MET A 245 -3.77 7.35 -1.18
C MET A 245 -5.03 7.84 -0.49
N TYR A 246 -5.69 8.81 -1.11
CA TYR A 246 -7.01 9.27 -0.70
C TYR A 246 -7.96 9.36 -1.90
N ALA A 247 -9.10 8.68 -1.82
CA ALA A 247 -10.20 8.78 -2.79
C ALA A 247 -9.74 8.68 -4.28
N GLY A 248 -8.84 7.75 -4.60
CA GLY A 248 -8.31 7.48 -5.94
C GLY A 248 -7.09 8.30 -6.36
N HIS A 249 -6.63 9.25 -5.55
CA HIS A 249 -5.44 10.06 -5.82
C HIS A 249 -4.30 9.72 -4.86
N ILE A 250 -3.07 9.91 -5.31
CA ILE A 250 -1.89 9.94 -4.44
C ILE A 250 -1.86 11.31 -3.77
N ALA A 251 -2.02 11.32 -2.45
CA ALA A 251 -2.02 12.52 -1.63
C ALA A 251 -0.60 12.95 -1.26
N GLU A 252 0.24 11.98 -0.90
CA GLU A 252 1.62 12.22 -0.47
C GLU A 252 2.47 10.99 -0.73
N SER A 253 3.76 11.17 -1.06
CA SER A 253 4.71 10.06 -1.21
C SER A 253 6.12 10.51 -0.89
N GLY A 254 6.93 9.57 -0.39
CA GLY A 254 8.33 9.85 -0.06
C GLY A 254 8.97 8.71 0.75
N ARG A 255 10.17 8.96 1.26
CA ARG A 255 10.79 8.05 2.23
C ARG A 255 9.91 7.95 3.47
N THR A 256 9.74 6.75 3.97
CA THR A 256 8.79 6.49 5.07
C THR A 256 9.07 7.38 6.27
N GLU A 257 10.33 7.51 6.68
CA GLU A 257 10.69 8.34 7.83
C GLU A 257 10.42 9.82 7.60
N ASP A 258 10.72 10.34 6.39
CA ASP A 258 10.53 11.77 6.08
C ASP A 258 9.05 12.14 6.06
N VAL A 259 8.21 11.31 5.40
CA VAL A 259 6.76 11.53 5.34
C VAL A 259 6.11 11.42 6.73
N LEU A 260 6.54 10.46 7.56
CA LEU A 260 5.94 10.25 8.87
C LEU A 260 6.45 11.22 9.94
N ALA A 261 7.69 11.73 9.81
CA ALA A 261 8.23 12.74 10.70
C ALA A 261 7.72 14.15 10.36
N ASN A 262 7.47 14.45 9.08
CA ASN A 262 7.06 15.76 8.62
C ASN A 262 6.00 15.69 7.50
N PRO A 263 4.79 15.19 7.82
CA PRO A 263 3.71 15.02 6.86
C PRO A 263 3.26 16.36 6.28
N LYS A 264 3.21 16.46 4.95
CA LYS A 264 2.88 17.70 4.22
C LYS A 264 1.41 17.78 3.83
N HIS A 265 0.75 16.63 3.62
CA HIS A 265 -0.66 16.62 3.28
C HIS A 265 -1.52 16.50 4.56
N PRO A 266 -2.55 17.34 4.75
CA PRO A 266 -3.41 17.29 5.95
C PRO A 266 -4.08 15.93 6.19
N TYR A 267 -4.32 15.15 5.13
CA TYR A 267 -4.81 13.77 5.28
C TYR A 267 -3.78 12.84 5.93
N THR A 268 -2.50 12.97 5.57
CA THR A 268 -1.42 12.18 6.20
C THR A 268 -1.29 12.52 7.68
N GLN A 269 -1.44 13.81 8.03
CA GLN A 269 -1.48 14.27 9.43
C GLN A 269 -2.66 13.64 10.18
N LEU A 270 -3.85 13.59 9.55
CA LEU A 270 -5.04 12.95 10.12
C LEU A 270 -4.82 11.46 10.35
N LEU A 271 -4.22 10.74 9.38
CA LEU A 271 -3.91 9.32 9.54
C LEU A 271 -2.93 9.06 10.69
N LEU A 272 -1.93 9.93 10.84
CA LEU A 272 -0.95 9.80 11.93
C LEU A 272 -1.56 10.13 13.29
N SER A 273 -2.45 11.10 13.38
CA SER A 273 -3.14 11.44 14.64
C SER A 273 -4.06 10.34 15.15
N ALA A 274 -4.51 9.44 14.27
CA ALA A 274 -5.30 8.27 14.65
C ALA A 274 -4.47 7.10 15.21
N VAL A 275 -3.12 7.17 15.14
CA VAL A 275 -2.24 6.17 15.75
C VAL A 275 -2.10 6.49 17.24
N PRO A 276 -2.51 5.58 18.16
CA PRO A 276 -2.38 5.82 19.58
C PRO A 276 -0.90 6.00 19.98
N ASP A 277 -0.57 7.14 20.56
CA ASP A 277 0.71 7.33 21.24
C ASP A 277 0.55 6.91 22.69
N PRO A 278 1.21 5.83 23.16
CA PRO A 278 1.12 5.40 24.56
C PRO A 278 1.64 6.44 25.56
N ARG A 279 2.37 7.46 25.10
CA ARG A 279 2.95 8.53 25.92
C ARG A 279 2.11 9.79 25.92
N ALA A 280 1.15 9.93 24.99
CA ALA A 280 0.26 11.08 24.95
C ALA A 280 -0.90 10.89 25.96
N PRO A 281 -1.32 11.95 26.69
CA PRO A 281 -2.56 11.91 27.46
C PRO A 281 -3.71 11.53 26.52
N LEU A 282 -4.65 10.71 27.03
CA LEU A 282 -5.90 10.40 26.31
C LEU A 282 -6.67 11.71 26.08
N LEU A 283 -6.40 12.39 24.97
CA LEU A 283 -7.19 13.52 24.54
C LEU A 283 -8.53 12.96 24.01
N VAL A 284 -9.52 12.94 24.90
CA VAL A 284 -10.93 12.72 24.59
C VAL A 284 -11.43 14.00 23.92
N ASP A 285 -11.06 14.22 22.70
CA ASP A 285 -11.82 15.02 21.71
C ASP A 285 -11.08 15.12 20.37
N ALA A 286 -11.09 14.07 19.60
CA ALA A 286 -10.94 14.23 18.15
C ALA A 286 -12.32 14.51 17.57
N GLY A 287 -12.86 15.71 17.80
CA GLY A 287 -14.15 16.18 17.29
C GLY A 287 -14.20 16.36 15.77
N THR A 288 -13.53 15.49 15.01
CA THR A 288 -13.45 15.52 13.55
C THR A 288 -13.75 14.16 12.92
N ASP A 289 -14.71 13.42 13.48
CA ASP A 289 -15.29 12.31 12.72
C ASP A 289 -16.17 12.90 11.60
N LYS A 290 -15.53 13.36 10.53
CA LYS A 290 -16.21 13.85 9.31
C LYS A 290 -16.55 12.68 8.37
N GLY A 291 -16.80 11.50 8.91
CA GLY A 291 -17.34 10.35 8.19
C GLY A 291 -16.34 9.62 7.26
N GLU A 292 -16.83 8.56 6.64
CA GLU A 292 -16.07 7.77 5.67
C GLU A 292 -15.67 8.57 4.42
N PRO A 293 -14.53 8.23 3.76
CA PRO A 293 -14.17 8.86 2.50
C PRO A 293 -15.29 8.71 1.47
N PRO A 294 -15.60 9.78 0.71
CA PRO A 294 -16.68 9.75 -0.23
C PRO A 294 -16.41 8.73 -1.35
N ARG A 295 -17.43 7.98 -1.75
CA ARG A 295 -17.37 7.20 -2.99
C ARG A 295 -17.24 8.16 -4.17
N VAL A 296 -16.13 8.05 -4.91
CA VAL A 296 -15.78 8.98 -6.00
C VAL A 296 -16.56 8.61 -7.26
N ILE A 297 -17.85 8.92 -7.28
CA ILE A 297 -18.73 8.68 -8.44
C ILE A 297 -18.93 10.01 -9.18
N ASN A 298 -18.50 10.07 -10.46
CA ASN A 298 -18.54 11.28 -11.29
C ASN A 298 -18.02 12.51 -10.52
N PRO A 299 -16.77 12.51 -10.01
CA PRO A 299 -16.28 13.60 -9.19
C PRO A 299 -16.22 14.90 -9.99
N THR A 300 -16.49 16.01 -9.30
CA THR A 300 -16.15 17.33 -9.78
C THR A 300 -14.65 17.59 -9.60
N GLU A 301 -14.10 18.57 -10.28
CA GLU A 301 -12.75 19.04 -10.05
C GLU A 301 -12.57 19.56 -8.61
N GLY A 302 -11.31 19.73 -8.22
CA GLY A 302 -10.93 20.17 -6.89
C GLY A 302 -10.34 19.07 -6.03
N CYS A 303 -9.79 19.47 -4.89
CA CYS A 303 -9.20 18.56 -3.92
C CYS A 303 -10.26 17.62 -3.32
N ARG A 304 -10.06 16.32 -3.43
CA ARG A 304 -11.02 15.32 -2.89
C ARG A 304 -11.09 15.30 -1.38
N PHE A 305 -10.03 15.78 -0.71
CA PHE A 305 -9.98 15.88 0.75
C PHE A 305 -10.60 17.17 1.30
N ARG A 306 -10.97 18.17 0.47
CA ARG A 306 -11.44 19.51 0.89
C ARG A 306 -12.50 19.52 1.97
N TRP A 307 -13.43 18.57 1.95
CA TRP A 307 -14.54 18.50 2.91
C TRP A 307 -14.15 18.07 4.33
N ARG A 308 -12.99 17.40 4.45
CA ARG A 308 -12.43 16.95 5.73
C ARG A 308 -11.20 17.79 6.11
N CYS A 309 -10.72 18.63 5.22
CA CYS A 309 -9.48 19.39 5.40
C CYS A 309 -9.74 20.64 6.28
N PRO A 310 -9.06 20.78 7.44
CA PRO A 310 -9.19 21.98 8.27
C PRO A 310 -8.54 23.22 7.64
N PHE A 311 -7.67 23.04 6.62
CA PHE A 311 -6.92 24.10 5.93
C PHE A 311 -7.44 24.35 4.52
N ALA A 312 -8.68 23.94 4.20
CA ALA A 312 -9.23 24.11 2.87
C ALA A 312 -9.39 25.60 2.51
N ILE A 313 -8.92 25.97 1.30
CA ILE A 313 -9.04 27.31 0.73
C ILE A 313 -9.84 27.26 -0.58
N ASP A 314 -10.25 28.38 -1.11
CA ASP A 314 -11.18 28.47 -2.25
C ASP A 314 -10.68 27.68 -3.48
N VAL A 315 -9.39 27.71 -3.79
CA VAL A 315 -8.82 26.96 -4.90
C VAL A 315 -9.00 25.44 -4.76
N CYS A 316 -9.14 24.92 -3.52
CA CYS A 316 -9.40 23.50 -3.28
C CYS A 316 -10.77 23.06 -3.80
N THR A 317 -11.70 23.98 -4.05
CA THR A 317 -13.04 23.64 -4.57
C THR A 317 -13.06 23.45 -6.08
N THR A 318 -12.16 24.08 -6.81
CA THR A 318 -12.18 24.19 -8.29
C THR A 318 -11.00 23.55 -8.99
N VAL A 319 -9.84 23.44 -8.31
CA VAL A 319 -8.60 22.93 -8.91
C VAL A 319 -8.16 21.66 -8.21
N THR A 320 -7.96 20.58 -8.96
CA THR A 320 -7.37 19.35 -8.44
C THR A 320 -5.86 19.56 -8.21
N PRO A 321 -5.35 19.39 -6.97
CA PRO A 321 -3.93 19.58 -6.69
C PRO A 321 -3.10 18.50 -7.38
N ARG A 322 -1.99 18.90 -7.97
CA ARG A 322 -1.01 17.98 -8.54
C ARG A 322 0.14 17.75 -7.56
N PRO A 323 0.77 16.56 -7.56
CA PRO A 323 1.96 16.31 -6.75
C PRO A 323 3.05 17.35 -7.02
N ARG A 324 3.59 17.93 -5.96
CA ARG A 324 4.73 18.85 -6.00
C ARG A 324 5.83 18.32 -5.10
N LEU A 325 7.07 18.41 -5.55
CA LEU A 325 8.23 18.04 -4.76
C LEU A 325 8.46 19.10 -3.66
N LEU A 326 8.45 18.67 -2.41
CA LEU A 326 8.58 19.51 -1.22
C LEU A 326 9.85 19.20 -0.39
N GLY A 327 10.62 18.21 -0.83
CA GLY A 327 11.87 17.77 -0.23
C GLY A 327 12.58 16.79 -1.14
N ILE A 328 13.67 16.20 -0.67
CA ILE A 328 14.36 15.14 -1.41
C ILE A 328 13.44 13.90 -1.43
N GLU A 329 12.96 13.51 -2.62
CA GLU A 329 12.02 12.37 -2.82
C GLU A 329 10.71 12.49 -2.02
N HIS A 330 10.32 13.66 -1.54
CA HIS A 330 9.10 13.89 -0.78
C HIS A 330 8.16 14.79 -1.58
N SER A 331 7.01 14.28 -1.98
CA SER A 331 6.01 15.01 -2.77
C SER A 331 4.62 14.95 -2.13
N ALA A 332 3.84 16.01 -2.29
CA ALA A 332 2.45 16.05 -1.87
C ALA A 332 1.55 16.77 -2.87
N ALA A 333 0.34 16.27 -3.05
CA ALA A 333 -0.72 16.84 -3.88
C ALA A 333 -1.63 17.74 -3.03
N CYS A 334 -1.14 18.92 -2.64
CA CYS A 334 -1.84 19.86 -1.78
C CYS A 334 -1.57 21.31 -2.18
N HIS A 335 -2.60 22.17 -2.14
CA HIS A 335 -2.46 23.59 -2.45
C HIS A 335 -1.82 24.39 -1.31
N VAL A 336 -2.03 23.96 -0.06
CA VAL A 336 -1.53 24.63 1.15
C VAL A 336 -0.22 24.06 1.68
N ALA A 337 0.23 22.91 1.15
CA ALA A 337 1.52 22.35 1.52
C ALA A 337 2.64 23.20 0.92
N THR A 338 3.26 24.04 1.74
CA THR A 338 4.50 24.74 1.42
C THR A 338 5.61 24.15 2.29
N ALA A 339 6.87 24.34 1.88
CA ALA A 339 8.02 23.85 2.65
C ALA A 339 8.00 24.37 4.11
N ASP A 340 7.41 25.53 4.35
CA ASP A 340 7.43 26.25 5.62
C ASP A 340 6.09 26.26 6.39
N ALA A 341 4.95 26.07 5.72
CA ALA A 341 3.61 26.31 6.31
C ALA A 341 3.17 25.31 7.38
N LEU A 342 3.84 24.18 7.52
CA LEU A 342 3.46 23.14 8.48
C LEU A 342 4.41 23.01 9.67
N ASN A 343 5.49 23.79 9.71
CA ASN A 343 6.38 23.92 10.87
C ASN A 343 5.88 24.96 11.91
N ALA A 344 4.94 25.82 11.52
CA ALA A 344 4.23 26.68 12.46
C ALA A 344 3.10 25.84 13.08
N GLY A 345 3.35 25.31 14.27
CA GLY A 345 2.34 24.60 15.08
C GLY A 345 1.03 25.39 15.09
N ALA A 346 -0.08 24.69 14.94
CA ALA A 346 -1.42 25.25 14.97
C ALA A 346 -1.67 26.03 16.27
N THR A 347 -1.39 27.31 16.25
CA THR A 347 -2.06 28.28 17.11
C THR A 347 -3.41 28.53 16.44
N ALA A 348 -4.44 27.95 17.04
CA ALA A 348 -5.82 28.32 16.70
C ALA A 348 -5.94 29.86 16.76
N PRO A 349 -6.64 30.50 15.80
CA PRO A 349 -6.99 31.89 15.96
C PRO A 349 -7.86 32.03 17.20
N ASP A 350 -7.41 32.83 18.16
CA ASP A 350 -8.20 33.27 19.31
C ASP A 350 -9.57 33.72 18.79
N SER A 351 -10.62 33.05 19.28
CA SER A 351 -11.98 33.52 19.11
C SER A 351 -12.13 34.78 19.97
N ASP A 352 -11.92 35.93 19.34
CA ASP A 352 -12.25 37.23 19.92
C ASP A 352 -13.76 37.26 20.16
N ASN A 353 -14.14 36.94 21.40
CA ASN A 353 -15.49 37.07 21.94
C ASN A 353 -15.76 38.55 22.20
N GLY A 354 -16.06 39.31 21.14
CA GLY A 354 -16.62 40.65 21.21
C GLY A 354 -17.98 40.62 21.91
N GLN A 355 -18.01 40.74 23.21
CA GLN A 355 -19.24 41.07 23.94
C GLN A 355 -19.70 42.49 23.56
N PRO A 356 -20.97 42.69 23.18
CA PRO A 356 -21.52 44.02 23.02
C PRO A 356 -21.76 44.63 24.42
N THR A 357 -21.00 45.68 24.73
CA THR A 357 -21.28 46.53 25.90
C THR A 357 -22.61 47.25 25.73
N THR A 358 -23.62 46.83 26.48
CA THR A 358 -24.88 47.59 26.66
C THR A 358 -24.60 48.81 27.51
N LYS A 359 -24.62 50.00 26.89
CA LYS A 359 -24.70 51.28 27.60
C LYS A 359 -26.14 51.49 28.12
N THR A 360 -26.30 51.33 29.43
CA THR A 360 -27.46 51.88 30.16
C THR A 360 -27.28 53.38 30.29
N GLY A 361 -28.13 54.14 29.60
CA GLY A 361 -28.27 55.59 29.82
C GLY A 361 -29.49 55.83 30.69
N ALA A 362 -29.29 56.42 31.87
CA ALA A 362 -30.32 56.95 32.72
C ALA A 362 -30.86 58.28 32.17
N LYS A 363 -32.19 58.37 32.05
CA LYS A 363 -33.05 59.43 32.59
C LYS A 363 -34.51 58.99 32.46
#